data_82faaefb03a50eeaabf9a1bd2e560c6f
#
_entry.id   82faaefb03a50eeaabf9a1bd2e560c6f
#
_cell.length_a   1.000
_cell.length_b   1.000
_cell.length_c   1.000
_cell.angle_alpha   90.00
_cell.angle_beta   90.00
_cell.angle_gamma   90.00
#
_symmetry.space_group_name_H-M   'P 1'
#
loop_
_entity.id
_entity.type
_entity.pdbx_description
1 polymer ?
#
loop_
_entity_poly.entity_id
_entity_poly.type
_entity_poly.pdbx_seq_one_letter_code
_entity_poly.pdbx_strand_id
1 'polypeptide(L)'
;MDHPRSWLRYLAAGDLDGGALDFARFEVDGIDGNKLGKVDGFIVDISSGRPYYVVVDGGGWFRSKFFLVPIGHVRLDEERKALVSDLARNRVENFPGFDKAEFERLSDDEIARLAGRVASSCCDDNTVYTDRSWIEQPHYRQPDWWETGYYRPERMLTSDRRG
;
A
#
# COMPACT_ATOMS: atom_id res chain seq x y z
N MET A 1 16.59 13.18 20.45
CA MET A 1 16.57 11.73 20.40
C MET A 1 15.62 11.27 19.30
N ASP A 2 16.12 10.48 18.39
CA ASP A 2 15.33 10.05 17.26
C ASP A 2 14.36 8.97 17.66
N HIS A 3 13.13 9.10 17.21
CA HIS A 3 12.19 8.00 17.33
C HIS A 3 12.63 6.88 16.40
N PRO A 4 12.58 5.62 16.86
CA PRO A 4 12.86 4.50 15.95
C PRO A 4 11.89 4.61 14.78
N ARG A 5 12.44 4.52 13.59
CA ARG A 5 11.62 4.50 12.40
C ARG A 5 10.78 3.23 12.39
N SER A 6 9.58 3.36 11.86
CA SER A 6 8.74 2.19 11.64
C SER A 6 9.47 1.15 10.78
N TRP A 7 9.13 -0.11 11.00
CA TRP A 7 9.59 -1.23 10.18
C TRP A 7 8.97 -1.21 8.77
N LEU A 8 7.96 -0.38 8.56
CA LEU A 8 7.33 -0.19 7.25
C LEU A 8 7.83 1.08 6.59
N ARG A 9 7.90 1.05 5.26
CA ARG A 9 8.32 2.19 4.45
C ARG A 9 7.42 2.35 3.23
N TYR A 10 7.21 3.60 2.86
CA TYR A 10 6.65 3.93 1.56
C TYR A 10 7.74 3.74 0.50
N LEU A 11 7.36 3.06 -0.58
CA LEU A 11 8.23 2.82 -1.73
C LEU A 11 7.48 3.25 -2.99
N ALA A 12 8.01 4.25 -3.71
CA ALA A 12 7.38 4.72 -4.93
C ALA A 12 7.37 3.61 -5.99
N ALA A 13 6.30 3.53 -6.77
CA ALA A 13 6.16 2.49 -7.79
C ALA A 13 7.32 2.51 -8.80
N GLY A 14 7.84 3.69 -9.13
CA GLY A 14 8.96 3.82 -10.04
C GLY A 14 10.29 3.33 -9.49
N ASP A 15 10.38 3.11 -8.18
CA ASP A 15 11.61 2.62 -7.54
C ASP A 15 11.63 1.10 -7.41
N LEU A 16 10.57 0.41 -7.82
CA LEU A 16 10.54 -1.05 -7.82
C LEU A 16 11.30 -1.61 -9.01
N ASP A 17 11.97 -2.72 -8.79
CA ASP A 17 12.66 -3.46 -9.85
C ASP A 17 11.74 -4.59 -10.35
N GLY A 18 10.63 -4.20 -10.95
CA GLY A 18 9.59 -5.11 -11.40
C GLY A 18 9.81 -5.69 -12.81
N GLY A 19 10.92 -5.37 -13.46
CA GLY A 19 11.18 -5.83 -14.82
C GLY A 19 10.13 -5.33 -15.80
N ALA A 20 9.41 -6.26 -16.41
CA ALA A 20 8.35 -5.92 -17.37
C ALA A 20 7.11 -5.29 -16.69
N LEU A 21 6.98 -5.43 -15.38
CA LEU A 21 5.86 -4.86 -14.64
C LEU A 21 6.24 -3.46 -14.17
N ASP A 22 5.93 -2.47 -14.98
CA ASP A 22 6.18 -1.07 -14.64
C ASP A 22 4.96 -0.54 -13.87
N PHE A 23 4.95 -0.78 -12.57
CA PHE A 23 3.82 -0.41 -11.70
C PHE A 23 3.52 1.09 -11.69
N ALA A 24 4.50 1.93 -12.02
CA ALA A 24 4.27 3.37 -12.09
C ALA A 24 3.26 3.74 -13.18
N ARG A 25 3.04 2.85 -14.16
CA ARG A 25 2.07 3.06 -15.24
C ARG A 25 0.76 2.32 -15.03
N PHE A 26 0.63 1.58 -13.93
CA PHE A 26 -0.56 0.78 -13.69
C PHE A 26 -1.69 1.62 -13.11
N GLU A 27 -2.90 1.29 -13.53
CA GLU A 27 -4.11 1.83 -12.94
C GLU A 27 -4.59 0.90 -11.84
N VAL A 28 -5.48 1.40 -10.99
CA VAL A 28 -6.15 0.62 -9.96
C VAL A 28 -7.64 0.70 -10.23
N ASP A 29 -8.25 -0.46 -10.44
CA ASP A 29 -9.69 -0.57 -10.72
C ASP A 29 -10.40 -1.25 -9.56
N GLY A 30 -11.66 -0.88 -9.34
CA GLY A 30 -12.51 -1.55 -8.39
C GLY A 30 -13.19 -2.77 -9.00
N ILE A 31 -13.84 -3.57 -8.15
CA ILE A 31 -14.57 -4.76 -8.59
C ILE A 31 -15.76 -4.40 -9.48
N ASP A 32 -16.28 -3.19 -9.33
CA ASP A 32 -17.41 -2.68 -10.13
C ASP A 32 -16.96 -2.13 -11.49
N GLY A 33 -15.68 -2.23 -11.82
CA GLY A 33 -15.12 -1.72 -13.06
C GLY A 33 -14.80 -0.24 -13.04
N ASN A 34 -15.13 0.47 -11.95
CA ASN A 34 -14.80 1.88 -11.84
C ASN A 34 -13.33 2.06 -11.49
N LYS A 35 -12.71 3.04 -12.13
CA LYS A 35 -11.32 3.36 -11.85
C LYS A 35 -11.19 3.98 -10.46
N LEU A 36 -10.32 3.42 -9.64
CA LEU A 36 -10.01 3.96 -8.32
C LEU A 36 -8.88 4.98 -8.38
N GLY A 37 -7.94 4.82 -9.30
CA GLY A 37 -6.83 5.73 -9.44
C GLY A 37 -5.65 5.09 -10.15
N LYS A 38 -4.46 5.54 -9.76
CA LYS A 38 -3.20 5.02 -10.29
C LYS A 38 -2.36 4.49 -9.14
N VAL A 39 -1.49 3.53 -9.44
CA VAL A 39 -0.53 3.04 -8.46
C VAL A 39 0.50 4.14 -8.21
N ASP A 40 0.52 4.66 -6.98
CA ASP A 40 1.52 5.62 -6.57
C ASP A 40 2.75 4.92 -5.99
N GLY A 41 2.51 3.88 -5.20
CA GLY A 41 3.58 3.12 -4.57
C GLY A 41 3.02 2.00 -3.70
N PHE A 42 3.87 1.54 -2.81
CA PHE A 42 3.56 0.44 -1.90
C PHE A 42 4.10 0.74 -0.52
N ILE A 43 3.48 0.16 0.48
CA ILE A 43 4.03 0.12 1.84
C ILE A 43 4.64 -1.27 2.02
N VAL A 44 5.93 -1.33 2.33
CA VAL A 44 6.67 -2.57 2.42
C VAL A 44 7.43 -2.68 3.75
N ASP A 45 7.71 -3.91 4.14
CA ASP A 45 8.62 -4.20 5.24
C ASP A 45 10.05 -4.01 4.73
N ILE A 46 10.81 -3.12 5.37
CA ILE A 46 12.15 -2.77 4.91
C ILE A 46 13.15 -3.93 5.02
N SER A 47 12.89 -4.92 5.86
CA SER A 47 13.81 -6.04 6.05
C SER A 47 13.53 -7.22 5.13
N SER A 48 12.26 -7.47 4.82
CA SER A 48 11.86 -8.65 4.03
C SER A 48 11.41 -8.31 2.62
N GLY A 49 11.03 -7.07 2.36
CA GLY A 49 10.43 -6.67 1.09
C GLY A 49 8.98 -7.10 0.94
N ARG A 50 8.35 -7.59 2.01
CA ARG A 50 6.95 -8.00 1.96
C ARG A 50 6.04 -6.78 1.87
N PRO A 51 5.06 -6.78 0.92
CA PRO A 51 4.14 -5.65 0.78
C PRO A 51 2.98 -5.78 1.75
N TYR A 52 2.42 -4.64 2.13
CA TYR A 52 1.21 -4.60 2.99
C TYR A 52 0.10 -3.76 2.39
N TYR A 53 0.44 -2.71 1.65
CA TYR A 53 -0.56 -1.85 1.04
C TYR A 53 -0.13 -1.42 -0.35
N VAL A 54 -1.12 -1.24 -1.22
CA VAL A 54 -0.95 -0.42 -2.43
C VAL A 54 -1.33 1.01 -2.03
N VAL A 55 -0.46 1.96 -2.34
CA VAL A 55 -0.78 3.38 -2.20
C VAL A 55 -1.38 3.84 -3.51
N VAL A 56 -2.62 4.29 -3.47
CA VAL A 56 -3.37 4.69 -4.65
C VAL A 56 -3.48 6.20 -4.70
N ASP A 57 -3.14 6.77 -5.87
CA ASP A 57 -3.43 8.18 -6.16
C ASP A 57 -4.82 8.21 -6.79
N GLY A 58 -5.80 8.64 -6.03
CA GLY A 58 -7.19 8.72 -6.48
C GLY A 58 -7.49 9.91 -7.38
N GLY A 59 -6.56 10.84 -7.47
CA GLY A 59 -6.81 12.06 -8.25
C GLY A 59 -7.89 12.93 -7.62
N GLY A 60 -8.67 13.58 -8.45
CA GLY A 60 -9.65 14.56 -7.99
C GLY A 60 -10.90 13.99 -7.34
N TRP A 61 -11.22 12.71 -7.55
CA TRP A 61 -12.46 12.16 -7.00
C TRP A 61 -12.32 11.78 -5.52
N PHE A 62 -11.11 11.42 -5.08
CA PHE A 62 -10.88 11.08 -3.69
C PHE A 62 -10.43 12.31 -2.91
N ARG A 63 -11.17 12.62 -1.85
CA ARG A 63 -11.03 13.88 -1.10
C ARG A 63 -9.59 14.18 -0.64
N SER A 64 -8.88 13.16 -0.15
CA SER A 64 -7.51 13.32 0.38
C SER A 64 -6.43 12.99 -0.64
N LYS A 65 -6.81 12.75 -1.88
CA LYS A 65 -5.95 12.35 -2.99
C LYS A 65 -5.40 10.93 -2.88
N PHE A 66 -4.75 10.56 -1.76
CA PHE A 66 -4.13 9.25 -1.59
C PHE A 66 -4.87 8.40 -0.58
N PHE A 67 -4.92 7.11 -0.81
CA PHE A 67 -5.47 6.15 0.14
C PHE A 67 -4.74 4.80 0.03
N LEU A 68 -4.91 3.95 1.05
CA LEU A 68 -4.27 2.64 1.13
C LEU A 68 -5.28 1.53 0.86
N VAL A 69 -4.88 0.58 0.00
CA VAL A 69 -5.65 -0.66 -0.20
C VAL A 69 -4.81 -1.81 0.34
N PRO A 70 -5.36 -2.63 1.25
CA PRO A 70 -4.62 -3.79 1.75
C PRO A 70 -4.23 -4.71 0.60
N ILE A 71 -3.00 -5.20 0.62
CA ILE A 71 -2.41 -5.93 -0.50
C ILE A 71 -3.17 -7.21 -0.85
N GLY A 72 -3.80 -7.83 0.15
CA GLY A 72 -4.55 -9.07 -0.05
C GLY A 72 -5.85 -8.89 -0.82
N HIS A 73 -6.28 -7.65 -1.04
CA HIS A 73 -7.50 -7.31 -1.79
C HIS A 73 -7.21 -6.90 -3.22
N VAL A 74 -6.01 -7.15 -3.72
CA VAL A 74 -5.57 -6.67 -5.03
C VAL A 74 -5.01 -7.82 -5.85
N ARG A 75 -5.47 -7.96 -7.08
CA ARG A 75 -4.93 -8.92 -8.04
C ARG A 75 -4.35 -8.18 -9.24
N LEU A 76 -3.46 -8.86 -9.96
CA LEU A 76 -2.81 -8.30 -11.14
C LEU A 76 -3.55 -8.70 -12.41
N ASP A 77 -3.81 -7.73 -13.27
CA ASP A 77 -4.27 -7.94 -14.64
C ASP A 77 -3.18 -7.41 -15.57
N GLU A 78 -2.32 -8.30 -16.05
CA GLU A 78 -1.17 -7.93 -16.87
C GLU A 78 -1.59 -7.35 -18.23
N GLU A 79 -2.64 -7.89 -18.82
CA GLU A 79 -3.09 -7.43 -20.15
C GLU A 79 -3.54 -5.99 -20.12
N ARG A 80 -4.25 -5.62 -19.07
CA ARG A 80 -4.78 -4.26 -18.92
C ARG A 80 -3.79 -3.32 -18.24
N LYS A 81 -2.68 -3.86 -17.74
CA LYS A 81 -1.73 -3.11 -16.91
C LYS A 81 -2.45 -2.42 -15.75
N ALA A 82 -3.18 -3.23 -15.01
CA ALA A 82 -3.99 -2.75 -13.89
C ALA A 82 -3.85 -3.65 -12.69
N LEU A 83 -3.96 -3.06 -11.51
CA LEU A 83 -4.23 -3.79 -10.29
C LEU A 83 -5.72 -3.68 -10.04
N VAL A 84 -6.37 -4.81 -9.78
CA VAL A 84 -7.83 -4.85 -9.60
C VAL A 84 -8.13 -5.20 -8.17
N SER A 85 -8.83 -4.30 -7.49
CA SER A 85 -9.28 -4.53 -6.11
C SER A 85 -10.62 -5.25 -6.11
N ASP A 86 -10.87 -6.05 -5.09
CA ASP A 86 -12.18 -6.62 -4.82
C ASP A 86 -13.13 -5.63 -4.14
N LEU A 87 -12.72 -4.37 -4.02
CA LEU A 87 -13.50 -3.30 -3.40
C LEU A 87 -14.16 -2.44 -4.46
N ALA A 88 -15.39 -2.01 -4.19
CA ALA A 88 -16.09 -1.08 -5.07
C ALA A 88 -15.70 0.36 -4.73
N ARG A 89 -15.81 1.27 -5.72
CA ARG A 89 -15.46 2.67 -5.54
C ARG A 89 -16.26 3.35 -4.42
N ASN A 90 -17.54 3.03 -4.30
CA ASN A 90 -18.37 3.64 -3.25
C ASN A 90 -17.92 3.27 -1.85
N ARG A 91 -17.31 2.10 -1.68
CA ARG A 91 -16.74 1.72 -0.39
C ARG A 91 -15.45 2.51 -0.11
N VAL A 92 -14.63 2.67 -1.15
CA VAL A 92 -13.35 3.39 -1.03
C VAL A 92 -13.56 4.86 -0.67
N GLU A 93 -14.68 5.44 -1.04
CA GLU A 93 -15.01 6.84 -0.70
C GLU A 93 -14.90 7.15 0.80
N ASN A 94 -15.09 6.14 1.64
CA ASN A 94 -15.06 6.29 3.09
C ASN A 94 -13.71 5.95 3.72
N PHE A 95 -12.71 5.67 2.90
CA PHE A 95 -11.39 5.32 3.41
C PHE A 95 -10.71 6.52 4.05
N PRO A 96 -9.87 6.28 5.07
CA PRO A 96 -9.02 7.34 5.59
C PRO A 96 -8.04 7.80 4.52
N GLY A 97 -7.72 9.08 4.54
CA GLY A 97 -6.68 9.60 3.66
C GLY A 97 -5.30 9.14 4.09
N PHE A 98 -4.37 9.17 3.17
CA PHE A 98 -2.99 8.76 3.42
C PHE A 98 -2.05 9.92 3.07
N ASP A 99 -1.15 10.24 4.00
CA ASP A 99 -0.11 11.26 3.83
C ASP A 99 1.25 10.57 4.00
N LYS A 100 2.07 10.63 2.96
CA LYS A 100 3.38 9.95 2.95
C LYS A 100 4.31 10.48 4.04
N ALA A 101 4.34 11.80 4.21
CA ALA A 101 5.23 12.42 5.19
C ALA A 101 4.80 12.09 6.61
N GLU A 102 3.50 12.10 6.87
CA GLU A 102 2.95 11.71 8.16
C GLU A 102 3.24 10.25 8.47
N PHE A 103 3.07 9.38 7.47
CA PHE A 103 3.29 7.94 7.65
C PHE A 103 4.70 7.63 8.14
N GLU A 104 5.69 8.33 7.62
CA GLU A 104 7.09 8.12 8.01
C GLU A 104 7.36 8.43 9.48
N ARG A 105 6.46 9.14 10.12
CA ARG A 105 6.59 9.54 11.53
C ARG A 105 5.74 8.70 12.49
N LEU A 106 4.94 7.77 11.96
CA LEU A 106 4.05 6.98 12.80
C LEU A 106 4.82 5.95 13.63
N SER A 107 4.43 5.79 14.88
CA SER A 107 4.89 4.71 15.73
C SER A 107 4.21 3.41 15.33
N ASP A 108 4.71 2.28 15.84
CA ASP A 108 4.08 0.98 15.61
C ASP A 108 2.64 0.95 16.10
N ASP A 109 2.36 1.59 17.24
CA ASP A 109 0.99 1.69 17.77
C ASP A 109 0.08 2.47 16.85
N GLU A 110 0.59 3.57 16.29
CA GLU A 110 -0.18 4.39 15.37
C GLU A 110 -0.44 3.67 14.05
N ILE A 111 0.52 2.90 13.58
CA ILE A 111 0.37 2.06 12.38
C ILE A 111 -0.68 0.99 12.63
N ALA A 112 -0.68 0.36 13.81
CA ALA A 112 -1.69 -0.64 14.15
C ALA A 112 -3.10 -0.01 14.16
N ARG A 113 -3.24 1.21 14.69
CA ARG A 113 -4.52 1.92 14.67
C ARG A 113 -4.95 2.29 13.25
N LEU A 114 -4.00 2.70 12.40
CA LEU A 114 -4.30 2.96 10.99
C LEU A 114 -4.77 1.69 10.31
N ALA A 115 -4.11 0.56 10.55
CA ALA A 115 -4.51 -0.73 10.00
C ALA A 115 -5.95 -1.08 10.42
N GLY A 116 -6.30 -0.81 11.67
CA GLY A 116 -7.67 -1.02 12.16
C GLY A 116 -8.69 -0.15 11.44
N ARG A 117 -8.36 1.12 11.18
CA ARG A 117 -9.26 2.03 10.46
C ARG A 117 -9.45 1.59 9.01
N VAL A 118 -8.36 1.17 8.37
CA VAL A 118 -8.43 0.66 6.99
C VAL A 118 -9.27 -0.60 6.93
N ALA A 119 -9.04 -1.55 7.85
CA ALA A 119 -9.80 -2.80 7.90
C ALA A 119 -11.28 -2.57 8.14
N SER A 120 -11.64 -1.63 9.02
CA SER A 120 -13.01 -1.26 9.25
C SER A 120 -13.66 -0.68 7.99
N SER A 121 -12.94 0.17 7.29
CA SER A 121 -13.45 0.84 6.08
C SER A 121 -13.57 -0.11 4.90
N CYS A 122 -12.58 -0.96 4.68
CA CYS A 122 -12.58 -1.85 3.53
C CYS A 122 -13.48 -3.08 3.71
N CYS A 123 -13.56 -3.59 4.91
CA CYS A 123 -13.91 -4.99 5.10
C CYS A 123 -14.83 -5.22 6.30
N ASP A 124 -15.35 -4.16 6.88
CA ASP A 124 -16.21 -4.20 8.07
C ASP A 124 -15.55 -4.92 9.24
N ASP A 125 -14.23 -4.98 9.25
CA ASP A 125 -13.45 -5.57 10.33
C ASP A 125 -13.16 -4.49 11.37
N ASN A 126 -13.91 -4.53 12.47
CA ASN A 126 -13.84 -3.52 13.52
C ASN A 126 -12.92 -3.92 14.67
N THR A 127 -12.03 -4.88 14.42
CA THR A 127 -11.04 -5.30 15.42
C THR A 127 -10.11 -4.15 15.76
N VAL A 128 -9.85 -3.97 17.06
CA VAL A 128 -8.88 -2.96 17.51
C VAL A 128 -7.51 -3.60 17.56
N TYR A 129 -6.59 -3.09 16.76
CA TYR A 129 -5.22 -3.57 16.72
C TYR A 129 -4.34 -2.62 17.52
N THR A 130 -3.52 -3.20 18.41
CA THR A 130 -2.61 -2.44 19.27
C THR A 130 -1.15 -2.83 19.05
N ASP A 131 -0.91 -3.88 18.26
CA ASP A 131 0.43 -4.37 17.95
C ASP A 131 0.49 -4.88 16.51
N ARG A 132 1.55 -5.57 16.14
CA ARG A 132 1.76 -6.05 14.77
C ARG A 132 0.90 -7.24 14.36
N SER A 133 0.02 -7.73 15.23
CA SER A 133 -0.83 -8.89 14.91
C SER A 133 -1.74 -8.63 13.71
N TRP A 134 -1.98 -7.38 13.36
CA TRP A 134 -2.79 -7.04 12.20
C TRP A 134 -2.22 -7.61 10.89
N ILE A 135 -0.91 -7.84 10.82
CA ILE A 135 -0.27 -8.37 9.61
C ILE A 135 -0.68 -9.81 9.28
N GLU A 136 -1.21 -10.53 10.27
CA GLU A 136 -1.62 -11.93 10.09
C GLU A 136 -3.02 -12.05 9.51
N GLN A 137 -3.73 -10.95 9.36
CA GLN A 137 -5.07 -10.96 8.80
C GLN A 137 -5.06 -11.28 7.32
N PRO A 138 -6.12 -11.93 6.79
CA PRO A 138 -6.20 -12.25 5.35
C PRO A 138 -6.05 -11.04 4.43
N HIS A 139 -6.40 -9.85 4.93
CA HIS A 139 -6.26 -8.59 4.17
C HIS A 139 -4.82 -8.34 3.72
N TYR A 140 -3.84 -8.94 4.39
CA TYR A 140 -2.42 -8.68 4.16
C TYR A 140 -1.70 -9.91 3.60
N ARG A 141 -2.44 -10.88 3.07
CA ARG A 141 -1.83 -12.04 2.43
C ARG A 141 -1.01 -11.57 1.22
N GLN A 142 0.26 -11.99 1.17
CA GLN A 142 1.12 -11.64 0.05
C GLN A 142 0.59 -12.27 -1.22
N PRO A 143 0.34 -11.47 -2.27
CA PRO A 143 -0.17 -12.01 -3.53
C PRO A 143 0.93 -12.72 -4.33
N ASP A 144 0.51 -13.64 -5.20
CA ASP A 144 1.42 -14.41 -6.03
C ASP A 144 2.19 -13.54 -7.03
N TRP A 145 1.61 -12.39 -7.42
CA TRP A 145 2.25 -11.50 -8.39
C TRP A 145 3.35 -10.63 -7.77
N TRP A 146 3.48 -10.59 -6.45
CA TRP A 146 4.54 -9.83 -5.79
C TRP A 146 5.77 -10.72 -5.59
N GLU A 147 6.92 -10.20 -5.99
CA GLU A 147 8.19 -10.88 -5.75
C GLU A 147 9.05 -10.02 -4.81
N THR A 148 9.69 -10.65 -3.84
CA THR A 148 10.53 -9.93 -2.87
C THR A 148 11.68 -9.20 -3.56
N GLY A 149 12.10 -9.67 -4.75
CA GLY A 149 13.12 -9.00 -5.54
C GLY A 149 12.72 -7.63 -6.08
N TYR A 150 11.45 -7.28 -6.06
CA TYR A 150 11.00 -5.95 -6.45
C TYR A 150 11.57 -4.87 -5.54
N TYR A 151 11.73 -5.18 -4.28
CA TYR A 151 12.35 -4.29 -3.30
C TYR A 151 13.81 -4.69 -3.14
N ARG A 152 14.73 -3.73 -3.37
CA ARG A 152 16.17 -3.97 -3.27
C ARG A 152 16.78 -3.01 -2.26
N PRO A 153 17.13 -3.49 -1.06
CA PRO A 153 17.72 -2.63 -0.03
C PRO A 153 18.99 -1.91 -0.49
N GLU A 154 19.83 -2.58 -1.27
CA GLU A 154 21.06 -1.97 -1.79
C GLU A 154 20.76 -0.76 -2.67
N ARG A 155 19.71 -0.85 -3.47
CA ARG A 155 19.30 0.22 -4.36
C ARG A 155 18.82 1.44 -3.58
N MET A 156 18.07 1.19 -2.51
CA MET A 156 17.59 2.27 -1.64
C MET A 156 18.77 2.96 -0.94
N LEU A 157 19.72 2.18 -0.45
CA LEU A 157 20.93 2.73 0.18
C LEU A 157 21.73 3.59 -0.80
N THR A 158 21.85 3.15 -2.05
CA THR A 158 22.55 3.88 -3.10
C THR A 158 21.86 5.22 -3.38
N SER A 159 20.54 5.22 -3.42
CA SER A 159 19.77 6.45 -3.63
C SER A 159 19.99 7.43 -2.48
N ASP A 160 19.98 6.95 -1.26
CA ASP A 160 20.21 7.79 -0.08
C ASP A 160 21.60 8.44 -0.11
N ARG A 161 22.60 7.72 -0.57
CA ARG A 161 23.96 8.25 -0.66
C ARG A 161 24.11 9.33 -1.71
N ARG A 162 23.29 9.32 -2.72
CA ARG A 162 23.31 10.34 -3.77
C ARG A 162 22.56 11.61 -3.39
N GLY A 163 21.70 11.46 -2.41
CA GLY A 163 20.82 12.51 -1.94
C GLY A 163 21.55 13.63 -1.24
#